data_be65d44be3f7ffed5ab48d28ea43b5e3
#
_entry.id   be65d44be3f7ffed5ab48d28ea43b5e3
#
_cell.length_a   1.000
_cell.length_b   1.000
_cell.length_c   1.000
_cell.angle_alpha   90.00
_cell.angle_beta   90.00
_cell.angle_gamma   90.00
#
_symmetry.space_group_name_H-M   'P 1'
#
loop_
_entity.id
_entity.type
_entity.pdbx_description
1 polymer ?
#
loop_
_entity_poly.entity_id
_entity_poly.type
_entity_poly.pdbx_seq_one_letter_code
_entity_poly.pdbx_strand_id
1 'polypeptide(L)'
;MAESCCSSPVPQSLDQTQAVEARYGAAAQEQEACLCTPVGFDPALLKVIPDAVVERDYGCGDPTRWVKRGDRVLDLGSGSGKNAFICSQIVGASGRVTGVDRNADMLALSRQAIPVVASAVGFDNVRIVDGSIEALSLIHI
;
A
#
# COMPACT_ATOMS: atom_id res chain seq x y z
N MET A 1 27.81 6.12 14.11
CA MET A 1 28.00 5.01 13.18
C MET A 1 26.61 4.48 12.83
N ALA A 2 26.12 4.77 11.63
CA ALA A 2 24.83 4.28 11.16
C ALA A 2 25.05 2.83 10.71
N GLU A 3 24.57 1.88 11.50
CA GLU A 3 24.53 0.49 11.09
C GLU A 3 23.56 0.38 9.90
N SER A 4 24.08 -0.16 8.79
CA SER A 4 23.33 -0.38 7.56
C SER A 4 22.20 -1.38 7.83
N CYS A 5 20.98 -0.89 7.91
CA CYS A 5 19.77 -1.71 8.06
C CYS A 5 19.51 -2.70 6.90
N CYS A 6 20.34 -2.68 5.86
CA CYS A 6 20.10 -3.47 4.63
C CYS A 6 20.82 -4.82 4.58
N SER A 7 21.27 -5.38 5.70
CA SER A 7 22.12 -6.57 5.73
C SER A 7 21.42 -7.87 6.18
N SER A 8 20.13 -8.04 5.91
CA SER A 8 19.53 -9.37 6.04
C SER A 8 19.98 -10.22 4.84
N PRO A 9 20.65 -11.37 5.04
CA PRO A 9 21.11 -12.19 3.92
C PRO A 9 19.91 -12.80 3.19
N VAL A 10 19.73 -12.39 1.94
CA VAL A 10 18.80 -13.03 1.03
C VAL A 10 19.35 -14.43 0.76
N PRO A 11 18.55 -15.51 0.94
CA PRO A 11 18.99 -16.86 0.59
C PRO A 11 19.41 -16.90 -0.88
N GLN A 12 20.65 -17.32 -1.16
CA GLN A 12 21.24 -17.33 -2.51
C GLN A 12 20.55 -18.29 -3.51
N SER A 13 19.51 -19.00 -3.09
CA SER A 13 18.78 -20.00 -3.89
C SER A 13 17.43 -19.53 -4.42
N LEU A 14 16.97 -18.32 -4.05
CA LEU A 14 15.68 -17.79 -4.51
C LEU A 14 15.88 -16.90 -5.76
N ASP A 15 15.00 -17.06 -6.74
CA ASP A 15 14.79 -16.07 -7.78
C ASP A 15 14.46 -14.70 -7.14
N GLN A 16 14.85 -13.60 -7.80
CA GLN A 16 14.64 -12.23 -7.28
C GLN A 16 13.18 -11.97 -6.90
N THR A 17 12.25 -12.47 -7.68
CA THR A 17 10.81 -12.38 -7.44
C THR A 17 10.40 -13.05 -6.14
N GLN A 18 10.87 -14.29 -5.92
CA GLN A 18 10.58 -15.06 -4.71
C GLN A 18 11.21 -14.43 -3.46
N ALA A 19 12.40 -13.84 -3.60
CA ALA A 19 13.06 -13.15 -2.50
C ALA A 19 12.29 -11.89 -2.07
N VAL A 20 11.78 -11.13 -3.03
CA VAL A 20 10.93 -9.95 -2.79
C VAL A 20 9.62 -10.35 -2.13
N GLU A 21 8.94 -11.37 -2.64
CA GLU A 21 7.68 -11.88 -2.08
C GLU A 21 7.85 -12.37 -0.64
N ALA A 22 8.88 -13.15 -0.37
CA ALA A 22 9.15 -13.66 0.97
C ALA A 22 9.42 -12.52 1.96
N ARG A 23 10.17 -11.49 1.56
CA ARG A 23 10.49 -10.36 2.41
C ARG A 23 9.26 -9.51 2.74
N TYR A 24 8.48 -9.16 1.73
CA TYR A 24 7.26 -8.36 1.94
C TYR A 24 6.13 -9.17 2.61
N GLY A 25 6.08 -10.48 2.39
CA GLY A 25 5.16 -11.38 3.09
C GLY A 25 5.46 -11.44 4.59
N ALA A 26 6.73 -11.57 4.98
CA ALA A 26 7.15 -11.51 6.37
C ALA A 26 6.83 -10.15 7.00
N ALA A 27 7.12 -9.05 6.28
CA ALA A 27 6.84 -7.69 6.72
C ALA A 27 5.33 -7.37 6.85
N ALA A 28 4.47 -8.08 6.14
CA ALA A 28 3.01 -7.98 6.30
C ALA A 28 2.52 -8.61 7.62
N GLN A 29 3.26 -9.56 8.16
CA GLN A 29 2.94 -10.26 9.41
C GLN A 29 3.49 -9.51 10.62
N GLU A 30 4.72 -9.00 10.51
CA GLU A 30 5.43 -8.28 11.58
C GLU A 30 6.12 -7.04 11.00
N GLN A 31 6.04 -5.91 11.71
CA GLN A 31 6.63 -4.65 11.26
C GLN A 31 8.15 -4.76 11.10
N GLU A 32 8.65 -4.44 9.91
CA GLU A 32 10.09 -4.40 9.63
C GLU A 32 10.60 -2.95 9.56
N ALA A 33 11.22 -2.47 10.63
CA ALA A 33 11.68 -1.08 10.76
C ALA A 33 12.65 -0.64 9.64
N CYS A 34 13.41 -1.57 9.08
CA CYS A 34 14.34 -1.30 7.99
C CYS A 34 13.69 -0.99 6.65
N LEU A 35 12.42 -1.33 6.47
CA LEU A 35 11.67 -1.05 5.25
C LEU A 35 10.87 0.25 5.35
N CYS A 36 10.68 0.78 6.57
CA CYS A 36 9.90 2.00 6.79
C CYS A 36 10.70 3.24 6.37
N THR A 37 10.17 3.98 5.41
CA THR A 37 10.68 5.31 5.06
C THR A 37 9.77 6.36 5.70
N PRO A 38 10.27 7.24 6.58
CA PRO A 38 9.45 8.31 7.16
C PRO A 38 8.98 9.26 6.05
N VAL A 39 7.70 9.27 5.78
CA VAL A 39 7.04 10.25 4.90
C VAL A 39 6.06 11.03 5.75
N GLY A 40 6.19 12.34 5.76
CA GLY A 40 5.33 13.25 6.53
C GLY A 40 3.99 13.44 5.83
N PHE A 41 3.04 12.54 6.06
CA PHE A 41 1.65 12.73 5.63
C PHE A 41 0.90 13.64 6.59
N ASP A 42 -0.16 14.29 6.10
CA ASP A 42 -1.11 14.99 6.98
C ASP A 42 -1.73 13.99 7.98
N PRO A 43 -1.56 14.21 9.29
CA PRO A 43 -2.10 13.31 10.30
C PRO A 43 -3.62 13.12 10.21
N ALA A 44 -4.34 14.09 9.66
CA ALA A 44 -5.79 14.00 9.46
C ALA A 44 -6.15 12.88 8.47
N LEU A 45 -5.34 12.67 7.44
CA LEU A 45 -5.55 11.61 6.45
C LEU A 45 -5.22 10.22 6.98
N LEU A 46 -4.33 10.13 7.98
CA LEU A 46 -3.96 8.86 8.60
C LEU A 46 -4.99 8.39 9.64
N LYS A 47 -5.72 9.32 10.24
CA LYS A 47 -6.61 9.06 11.39
C LYS A 47 -7.70 8.01 11.13
N VAL A 48 -8.16 7.87 9.90
CA VAL A 48 -9.22 6.93 9.50
C VAL A 48 -8.68 5.58 9.02
N ILE A 49 -7.37 5.48 8.88
CA ILE A 49 -6.69 4.27 8.38
C ILE A 49 -6.29 3.42 9.58
N PRO A 50 -6.59 2.11 9.60
CA PRO A 50 -6.18 1.24 10.69
C PRO A 50 -4.66 1.25 10.91
N ASP A 51 -4.22 1.25 12.18
CA ASP A 51 -2.80 1.28 12.56
C ASP A 51 -2.01 0.15 11.88
N ALA A 52 -2.58 -1.05 11.80
CA ALA A 52 -1.95 -2.19 11.14
C ALA A 52 -1.60 -1.94 9.66
N VAL A 53 -2.35 -1.08 8.96
CA VAL A 53 -2.06 -0.66 7.58
C VAL A 53 -0.92 0.36 7.56
N VAL A 54 -0.96 1.34 8.46
CA VAL A 54 0.04 2.40 8.55
C VAL A 54 1.41 1.85 8.96
N GLU A 55 1.44 0.95 9.93
CA GLU A 55 2.67 0.34 10.46
C GLU A 55 3.36 -0.61 9.46
N ARG A 56 2.59 -1.23 8.56
CA ARG A 56 3.11 -2.16 7.55
C ARG A 56 3.17 -1.56 6.16
N ASP A 57 3.25 -0.24 6.07
CA ASP A 57 3.49 0.45 4.81
C ASP A 57 4.99 0.70 4.62
N TYR A 58 5.48 0.22 3.51
CA TYR A 58 6.89 0.33 3.11
C TYR A 58 7.06 1.21 1.87
N GLY A 59 6.07 2.07 1.61
CA GLY A 59 6.08 3.02 0.52
C GLY A 59 7.14 4.11 0.68
N CYS A 60 7.68 4.59 -0.42
CA CYS A 60 8.81 5.53 -0.45
C CYS A 60 8.47 6.91 -1.02
N GLY A 61 7.24 7.36 -0.92
CA GLY A 61 6.90 8.69 -1.42
C GLY A 61 5.54 9.18 -0.97
N ASP A 62 5.31 10.46 -1.19
CA ASP A 62 4.02 11.11 -0.97
C ASP A 62 3.37 11.44 -2.33
N PRO A 63 2.38 10.66 -2.78
CA PRO A 63 1.66 10.91 -4.02
C PRO A 63 0.60 12.02 -3.89
N THR A 64 0.28 12.48 -2.69
CA THR A 64 -0.90 13.31 -2.41
C THR A 64 -0.88 14.64 -3.16
N ARG A 65 0.31 15.21 -3.39
CA ARG A 65 0.48 16.48 -4.12
C ARG A 65 0.01 16.45 -5.58
N TRP A 66 -0.13 15.27 -6.15
CA TRP A 66 -0.50 15.09 -7.56
C TRP A 66 -1.97 14.70 -7.74
N VAL A 67 -2.62 14.28 -6.65
CA VAL A 67 -3.99 13.77 -6.65
C VAL A 67 -4.98 14.88 -6.41
N LYS A 68 -6.06 14.90 -7.21
CA LYS A 68 -7.12 15.91 -7.14
C LYS A 68 -8.49 15.27 -6.93
N ARG A 69 -9.42 16.05 -6.46
CA ARG A 69 -10.81 15.63 -6.29
C ARG A 69 -11.40 15.13 -7.61
N GLY A 70 -12.01 13.95 -7.57
CA GLY A 70 -12.63 13.32 -8.73
C GLY A 70 -11.69 12.47 -9.59
N ASP A 71 -10.40 12.44 -9.30
CA ASP A 71 -9.43 11.65 -10.05
C ASP A 71 -9.69 10.15 -9.96
N ARG A 72 -9.22 9.44 -10.98
CA ARG A 72 -9.09 7.98 -10.98
C ARG A 72 -7.61 7.65 -10.80
N VAL A 73 -7.28 7.10 -9.65
CA VAL A 73 -5.91 6.77 -9.24
C VAL A 73 -5.65 5.27 -9.40
N LEU A 74 -4.52 4.91 -9.97
CA LEU A 74 -3.98 3.56 -9.99
C LEU A 74 -2.70 3.53 -9.14
N ASP A 75 -2.71 2.73 -8.07
CA ASP A 75 -1.59 2.53 -7.15
C ASP A 75 -0.94 1.17 -7.44
N LEU A 76 0.24 1.19 -8.01
CA LEU A 76 0.98 -0.01 -8.42
C LEU A 76 1.94 -0.44 -7.29
N GLY A 77 1.79 -1.68 -6.83
CA GLY A 77 2.47 -2.17 -5.64
C GLY A 77 1.87 -1.54 -4.38
N SER A 78 0.54 -1.58 -4.26
CA SER A 78 -0.20 -0.86 -3.20
C SER A 78 0.09 -1.36 -1.78
N GLY A 79 0.70 -2.54 -1.62
CA GLY A 79 1.07 -3.10 -0.33
C GLY A 79 -0.09 -3.16 0.65
N SER A 80 0.12 -2.65 1.86
CA SER A 80 -0.93 -2.55 2.89
C SER A 80 -2.11 -1.64 2.51
N GLY A 81 -1.97 -0.83 1.46
CA GLY A 81 -3.01 0.08 0.96
C GLY A 81 -2.99 1.49 1.56
N LYS A 82 -2.00 1.86 2.38
CA LYS A 82 -1.95 3.18 3.02
C LYS A 82 -2.10 4.31 2.02
N ASN A 83 -1.29 4.32 0.94
CA ASN A 83 -1.35 5.36 -0.08
C ASN A 83 -2.69 5.36 -0.82
N ALA A 84 -3.25 4.18 -1.13
CA ALA A 84 -4.57 4.06 -1.74
C ALA A 84 -5.66 4.68 -0.85
N PHE A 85 -5.63 4.46 0.46
CA PHE A 85 -6.60 5.04 1.40
C PHE A 85 -6.41 6.55 1.61
N ILE A 86 -5.18 7.05 1.57
CA ILE A 86 -4.92 8.49 1.58
C ILE A 86 -5.48 9.13 0.31
N CYS A 87 -5.15 8.59 -0.86
CA CYS A 87 -5.67 9.07 -2.15
C CYS A 87 -7.19 9.02 -2.22
N SER A 88 -7.81 7.97 -1.66
CA SER A 88 -9.27 7.83 -1.56
C SER A 88 -9.94 9.05 -0.92
N GLN A 89 -9.39 9.53 0.19
CA GLN A 89 -9.92 10.71 0.89
C GLN A 89 -9.78 11.99 0.05
N ILE A 90 -8.69 12.13 -0.69
CA ILE A 90 -8.43 13.30 -1.53
C ILE A 90 -9.35 13.31 -2.75
N VAL A 91 -9.46 12.19 -3.48
CA VAL A 91 -10.31 12.13 -4.66
C VAL A 91 -11.81 12.23 -4.31
N GLY A 92 -12.17 11.82 -3.10
CA GLY A 92 -13.54 11.90 -2.58
C GLY A 92 -14.52 10.94 -3.27
N ALA A 93 -15.81 11.08 -2.95
CA ALA A 93 -16.87 10.18 -3.41
C ALA A 93 -17.02 10.11 -4.94
N SER A 94 -16.63 11.16 -5.67
CA SER A 94 -16.68 11.19 -7.14
C SER A 94 -15.47 10.59 -7.83
N GLY A 95 -14.37 10.37 -7.09
CA GLY A 95 -13.16 9.73 -7.59
C GLY A 95 -13.14 8.24 -7.35
N ARG A 96 -12.06 7.58 -7.78
CA ARG A 96 -11.84 6.15 -7.56
C ARG A 96 -10.36 5.84 -7.41
N VAL A 97 -10.05 4.91 -6.52
CA VAL A 97 -8.68 4.40 -6.35
C VAL A 97 -8.67 2.89 -6.58
N THR A 98 -7.75 2.44 -7.41
CA THR A 98 -7.47 1.02 -7.60
C THR A 98 -6.04 0.75 -7.17
N GLY A 99 -5.87 -0.06 -6.14
CA GLY A 99 -4.57 -0.59 -5.73
C GLY A 99 -4.33 -1.97 -6.33
N VAL A 100 -3.11 -2.21 -6.79
CA VAL A 100 -2.69 -3.51 -7.33
C VAL A 100 -1.48 -3.99 -6.55
N ASP A 101 -1.56 -5.21 -6.05
CA ASP A 101 -0.44 -5.90 -5.42
C ASP A 101 -0.52 -7.39 -5.75
N ARG A 102 0.59 -8.12 -5.56
CA ARG A 102 0.68 -9.57 -5.78
C ARG A 102 0.88 -10.34 -4.48
N ASN A 103 1.25 -9.66 -3.41
CA ASN A 103 1.51 -10.29 -2.12
C ASN A 103 0.18 -10.59 -1.41
N ALA A 104 -0.09 -11.88 -1.17
CA ALA A 104 -1.36 -12.33 -0.59
C ALA A 104 -1.63 -11.76 0.81
N ASP A 105 -0.60 -11.61 1.64
CA ASP A 105 -0.72 -11.09 3.01
C ASP A 105 -1.03 -9.58 2.99
N MET A 106 -0.37 -8.82 2.11
CA MET A 106 -0.65 -7.40 1.89
C MET A 106 -2.07 -7.19 1.34
N LEU A 107 -2.48 -8.02 0.37
CA LEU A 107 -3.85 -7.99 -0.17
C LEU A 107 -4.90 -8.29 0.90
N ALA A 108 -4.65 -9.26 1.78
CA ALA A 108 -5.55 -9.58 2.87
C ALA A 108 -5.68 -8.41 3.84
N LEU A 109 -4.56 -7.81 4.25
CA LEU A 109 -4.52 -6.67 5.15
C LEU A 109 -5.26 -5.46 4.56
N SER A 110 -4.94 -5.08 3.32
CA SER A 110 -5.57 -3.94 2.66
C SER A 110 -7.08 -4.13 2.45
N ARG A 111 -7.50 -5.32 2.02
CA ARG A 111 -8.92 -5.64 1.81
C ARG A 111 -9.74 -5.61 3.10
N GLN A 112 -9.17 -6.04 4.22
CA GLN A 112 -9.82 -5.95 5.54
C GLN A 112 -10.02 -4.49 5.99
N ALA A 113 -9.15 -3.58 5.57
CA ALA A 113 -9.24 -2.18 5.92
C ALA A 113 -10.29 -1.40 5.11
N ILE A 114 -10.66 -1.86 3.90
CA ILE A 114 -11.63 -1.16 3.02
C ILE A 114 -12.93 -0.80 3.76
N PRO A 115 -13.66 -1.72 4.39
CA PRO A 115 -14.92 -1.39 5.04
C PRO A 115 -14.73 -0.44 6.23
N VAL A 116 -13.61 -0.49 6.92
CA VAL A 116 -13.31 0.40 8.05
C VAL A 116 -13.12 1.82 7.55
N VAL A 117 -12.28 2.01 6.53
CA VAL A 117 -12.04 3.33 5.94
C VAL A 117 -13.30 3.87 5.28
N ALA A 118 -14.01 3.05 4.50
CA ALA A 118 -15.27 3.45 3.83
C ALA A 118 -16.32 3.93 4.83
N SER A 119 -16.46 3.25 5.97
CA SER A 119 -17.37 3.66 7.05
C SER A 119 -16.95 5.00 7.66
N ALA A 120 -15.66 5.22 7.85
CA ALA A 120 -15.14 6.43 8.48
C ALA A 120 -15.25 7.67 7.57
N VAL A 121 -15.07 7.50 6.25
CA VAL A 121 -15.14 8.62 5.28
C VAL A 121 -16.54 8.82 4.68
N GLY A 122 -17.43 7.83 4.80
CA GLY A 122 -18.81 7.88 4.33
C GLY A 122 -19.02 7.52 2.85
N PHE A 123 -18.00 6.94 2.19
CA PHE A 123 -18.11 6.44 0.80
C PHE A 123 -17.12 5.29 0.56
N ASP A 124 -17.42 4.44 -0.43
CA ASP A 124 -16.59 3.32 -0.85
C ASP A 124 -16.10 3.56 -2.30
N ASN A 125 -14.84 3.95 -2.45
CA ASN A 125 -14.23 4.26 -3.73
C ASN A 125 -12.87 3.57 -3.94
N VAL A 126 -12.50 2.61 -3.05
CA VAL A 126 -11.25 1.86 -3.12
C VAL A 126 -11.50 0.44 -3.60
N ARG A 127 -10.70 -0.01 -4.55
CA ARG A 127 -10.64 -1.40 -4.99
C ARG A 127 -9.21 -1.91 -4.91
N ILE A 128 -9.01 -3.07 -4.31
CA ILE A 128 -7.70 -3.74 -4.24
C ILE A 128 -7.73 -5.03 -5.07
N VAL A 129 -6.85 -5.10 -6.03
CA VAL A 129 -6.78 -6.15 -7.06
C VAL A 129 -5.48 -6.93 -6.91
N ASP A 130 -5.58 -8.26 -7.00
CA ASP A 130 -4.43 -9.14 -7.16
C ASP A 130 -3.91 -9.04 -8.60
N GLY A 131 -2.63 -8.76 -8.74
CA GLY A 131 -2.01 -8.64 -10.05
C GLY A 131 -0.52 -8.33 -9.99
N SER A 132 0.18 -8.74 -11.06
CA SER A 132 1.58 -8.38 -11.27
C SER A 132 1.68 -7.12 -12.13
N ILE A 133 2.57 -6.21 -11.76
CA ILE A 133 2.82 -4.95 -12.51
C ILE A 133 3.28 -5.25 -13.94
N GLU A 134 4.01 -6.35 -14.14
CA GLU A 134 4.51 -6.77 -15.46
C GLU A 134 3.41 -7.34 -16.38
N ALA A 135 2.30 -7.76 -15.80
CA ALA A 135 1.22 -8.45 -16.52
C ALA A 135 -0.13 -7.72 -16.46
N LEU A 136 -0.13 -6.43 -16.13
CA LEU A 136 -1.35 -5.65 -16.03
C LEU A 136 -1.99 -5.44 -17.41
N SER A 137 -3.24 -5.87 -17.51
CA SER A 137 -4.12 -5.42 -18.59
C SER A 137 -4.90 -4.19 -18.11
N LEU A 138 -4.49 -3.02 -18.56
CA LEU A 138 -5.15 -1.75 -18.20
C LEU A 138 -6.60 -1.64 -18.72
N ILE A 139 -7.05 -2.61 -19.52
CA ILE A 139 -8.43 -2.66 -20.04
C ILE A 139 -9.43 -3.10 -18.95
N HIS A 140 -8.96 -3.75 -17.90
CA HIS A 140 -9.80 -4.34 -16.85
C HIS A 140 -9.69 -3.65 -15.48
N ILE A 141 -8.98 -2.52 -15.41
CA ILE A 141 -8.78 -1.75 -14.18
C ILE A 141 -9.69 -0.52 -14.12
#